data_d97c8666b0216015c3d5a72910e0d3dd
#
_entry.id   d97c8666b0216015c3d5a72910e0d3dd
#
_cell.length_a   1.000
_cell.length_b   1.000
_cell.length_c   1.000
_cell.angle_alpha   90.00
_cell.angle_beta   90.00
_cell.angle_gamma   90.00
#
_symmetry.space_group_name_H-M   'P 1'
#
loop_
_entity.id
_entity.type
_entity.pdbx_description
1 polymer ?
#
loop_
_entity_poly.entity_id
_entity_poly.type
_entity_poly.pdbx_seq_one_letter_code
_entity_poly.pdbx_strand_id
1 'polypeptide(L)'
;MQIALHHIMPKPLLDRLSGRGSDIWNQELVFRQGECIRIKAPSGSGKTTLMHYLYQLRKDYTGKILWNSQEHFSGNELARFRATQISIVFQDLRLFPQLTARENILLKKAISNNDAITDTQIATMAEQLQITHILDQPAGICSYGEQQRIAIIRSLVQPFQWLLLDEPFSHLDEANTRRAAELIQEVCTNHHAGLLVTDLDDNNHFNYTKRYTL
;
A
#
# COMPACT_ATOMS: atom_id res chain seq x y z
N MET A 1 11.25 9.70 -4.80
CA MET A 1 10.01 10.53 -4.84
C MET A 1 9.69 11.07 -3.46
N GLN A 2 9.26 12.34 -3.39
CA GLN A 2 8.80 12.99 -2.16
C GLN A 2 7.27 13.14 -2.21
N ILE A 3 6.60 12.95 -1.07
CA ILE A 3 5.18 13.25 -0.89
C ILE A 3 5.07 14.36 0.16
N ALA A 4 4.48 15.49 -0.19
CA ALA A 4 4.25 16.59 0.74
C ALA A 4 2.74 16.79 0.98
N LEU A 5 2.37 16.95 2.24
CA LEU A 5 1.02 17.22 2.69
C LEU A 5 0.97 18.63 3.26
N HIS A 6 0.08 19.47 2.75
CA HIS A 6 -0.11 20.84 3.22
C HIS A 6 -1.53 21.00 3.72
N HIS A 7 -1.72 20.95 5.04
CA HIS A 7 -2.99 21.17 5.74
C HIS A 7 -4.17 20.39 5.17
N ILE A 8 -3.92 19.12 4.81
CA ILE A 8 -4.97 18.26 4.26
C ILE A 8 -6.02 17.90 5.32
N MET A 9 -7.29 18.01 4.95
CA MET A 9 -8.42 17.56 5.76
C MET A 9 -9.48 16.89 4.88
N PRO A 10 -9.95 15.70 5.23
CA PRO A 10 -10.99 15.00 4.49
C PRO A 10 -12.34 15.71 4.64
N LYS A 11 -12.89 16.24 3.54
CA LYS A 11 -14.20 16.94 3.57
C LYS A 11 -15.31 16.13 4.21
N PRO A 12 -15.47 14.81 3.92
CA PRO A 12 -16.53 14.00 4.52
C PRO A 12 -16.35 13.71 6.02
N LEU A 13 -15.19 14.00 6.59
CA LEU A 13 -14.89 13.72 7.99
C LEU A 13 -14.61 15.00 8.81
N LEU A 14 -14.81 16.19 8.23
CA LEU A 14 -14.51 17.47 8.87
C LEU A 14 -15.15 17.59 10.25
N ASP A 15 -16.46 17.37 10.36
CA ASP A 15 -17.21 17.49 11.63
C ASP A 15 -16.74 16.45 12.67
N ARG A 16 -16.37 15.27 12.21
CA ARG A 16 -15.94 14.16 13.07
C ARG A 16 -14.52 14.34 13.60
N LEU A 17 -13.64 14.96 12.81
CA LEU A 17 -12.23 15.16 13.12
C LEU A 17 -11.96 16.53 13.74
N SER A 18 -12.91 17.45 13.67
CA SER A 18 -12.81 18.76 14.33
C SER A 18 -12.53 18.62 15.82
N GLY A 19 -11.44 19.24 16.28
CA GLY A 19 -11.03 19.22 17.69
C GLY A 19 -10.29 17.94 18.12
N ARG A 20 -10.04 16.97 17.23
CA ARG A 20 -9.17 15.82 17.54
C ARG A 20 -7.73 16.13 17.15
N GLY A 21 -6.81 15.83 18.05
CA GLY A 21 -5.37 15.91 17.74
C GLY A 21 -5.00 14.84 16.69
N SER A 22 -4.23 15.24 15.70
CA SER A 22 -3.69 14.35 14.67
C SER A 22 -2.32 14.86 14.25
N ASP A 23 -1.38 13.93 14.06
CA ASP A 23 -0.07 14.24 13.51
C ASP A 23 -0.09 14.38 11.97
N ILE A 24 -1.21 14.09 11.33
CA ILE A 24 -1.37 14.09 9.85
C ILE A 24 -2.37 15.14 9.40
N TRP A 25 -3.61 15.12 9.98
CA TRP A 25 -4.65 16.02 9.53
C TRP A 25 -4.34 17.46 9.92
N ASN A 26 -4.48 18.37 8.96
CA ASN A 26 -4.20 19.80 9.08
C ASN A 26 -2.74 20.13 9.47
N GLN A 27 -1.80 19.26 9.12
CA GLN A 27 -0.36 19.44 9.37
C GLN A 27 0.40 19.70 8.07
N GLU A 28 1.62 20.24 8.21
CA GLU A 28 2.60 20.29 7.14
C GLU A 28 3.61 19.15 7.31
N LEU A 29 3.62 18.22 6.36
CA LEU A 29 4.45 17.02 6.42
C LEU A 29 5.15 16.75 5.10
N VAL A 30 6.33 16.18 5.21
CA VAL A 30 7.09 15.71 4.05
C VAL A 30 7.58 14.29 4.31
N PHE A 31 7.17 13.38 3.44
CA PHE A 31 7.61 12.00 3.39
C PHE A 31 8.64 11.84 2.26
N ARG A 32 9.80 11.28 2.57
CA ARG A 32 10.89 11.08 1.60
C ARG A 32 11.03 9.62 1.23
N GLN A 33 11.33 9.35 -0.02
CA GLN A 33 11.66 8.01 -0.49
C GLN A 33 12.73 7.36 0.40
N GLY A 34 12.58 6.07 0.68
CA GLY A 34 13.44 5.34 1.61
C GLY A 34 13.00 5.41 3.08
N GLU A 35 12.07 6.31 3.45
CA GLU A 35 11.50 6.31 4.80
C GLU A 35 10.51 5.15 4.98
N CYS A 36 10.51 4.56 6.17
CA CYS A 36 9.52 3.59 6.61
C CYS A 36 8.63 4.25 7.66
N ILE A 37 7.37 4.51 7.29
CA ILE A 37 6.46 5.34 8.07
C ILE A 37 5.29 4.48 8.56
N ARG A 38 5.04 4.54 9.87
CA ARG A 38 3.82 3.99 10.46
C ARG A 38 2.85 5.10 10.83
N ILE A 39 1.59 4.87 10.52
CA ILE A 39 0.47 5.71 10.95
C ILE A 39 -0.49 4.86 11.77
N LYS A 40 -0.44 5.04 13.08
CA LYS A 40 -1.42 4.42 13.98
C LYS A 40 -2.72 5.21 13.94
N ALA A 41 -3.83 4.50 13.82
CA ALA A 41 -5.09 5.17 13.71
C ALA A 41 -6.26 4.29 14.17
N PRO A 42 -7.07 4.74 15.12
CA PRO A 42 -8.26 4.01 15.53
C PRO A 42 -9.27 3.89 14.37
N SER A 43 -10.21 2.96 14.50
CA SER A 43 -11.26 2.80 13.50
C SER A 43 -12.03 4.10 13.28
N GLY A 44 -12.25 4.45 12.03
CA GLY A 44 -12.98 5.65 11.64
C GLY A 44 -12.21 6.97 11.76
N SER A 45 -10.89 6.97 12.00
CA SER A 45 -10.03 8.16 11.99
C SER A 45 -9.64 8.63 10.59
N GLY A 46 -9.95 7.84 9.55
CA GLY A 46 -9.65 8.18 8.16
C GLY A 46 -8.45 7.48 7.55
N LYS A 47 -7.95 6.35 8.11
CA LYS A 47 -6.83 5.55 7.55
C LYS A 47 -6.98 5.29 6.05
N THR A 48 -8.00 4.52 5.69
CA THR A 48 -8.29 4.17 4.29
C THR A 48 -8.53 5.41 3.44
N THR A 49 -9.12 6.47 4.02
CA THR A 49 -9.30 7.75 3.33
C THR A 49 -7.96 8.39 2.98
N LEU A 50 -7.01 8.43 3.93
CA LEU A 50 -5.65 8.91 3.67
C LEU A 50 -4.96 8.09 2.59
N MET A 51 -5.02 6.75 2.67
CA MET A 51 -4.45 5.87 1.65
C MET A 51 -5.04 6.12 0.27
N HIS A 52 -6.36 6.34 0.18
CA HIS A 52 -7.02 6.69 -1.07
C HIS A 52 -6.59 8.06 -1.61
N TYR A 53 -6.33 9.05 -0.75
CA TYR A 53 -5.79 10.35 -1.17
C TYR A 53 -4.36 10.22 -1.69
N LEU A 54 -3.50 9.52 -0.97
CA LEU A 54 -2.11 9.29 -1.38
C LEU A 54 -2.01 8.49 -2.68
N TYR A 55 -2.91 7.53 -2.89
CA TYR A 55 -3.01 6.77 -4.15
C TYR A 55 -3.81 7.50 -5.23
N GLN A 56 -4.29 8.71 -4.97
CA GLN A 56 -5.07 9.54 -5.92
C GLN A 56 -6.42 8.91 -6.34
N LEU A 57 -7.03 8.04 -5.51
CA LEU A 57 -8.38 7.51 -5.77
C LEU A 57 -9.48 8.52 -5.45
N ARG A 58 -9.24 9.37 -4.46
CA ARG A 58 -10.17 10.40 -3.99
C ARG A 58 -9.46 11.75 -3.94
N LYS A 59 -10.24 12.83 -4.12
CA LYS A 59 -9.74 14.22 -4.12
C LYS A 59 -10.63 15.14 -3.28
N ASP A 60 -11.53 14.59 -2.46
CA ASP A 60 -12.48 15.32 -1.63
C ASP A 60 -11.86 15.73 -0.28
N TYR A 61 -10.74 16.45 -0.36
CA TYR A 61 -10.04 17.04 0.77
C TYR A 61 -9.84 18.55 0.58
N THR A 62 -9.50 19.26 1.66
CA THR A 62 -8.94 20.61 1.65
C THR A 62 -7.43 20.54 1.75
N GLY A 63 -6.73 21.64 1.50
CA GLY A 63 -5.27 21.64 1.48
C GLY A 63 -4.71 21.04 0.19
N LYS A 64 -3.46 20.60 0.19
CA LYS A 64 -2.76 20.09 -0.99
C LYS A 64 -1.95 18.85 -0.69
N ILE A 65 -1.86 17.95 -1.66
CA ILE A 65 -0.92 16.83 -1.67
C ILE A 65 -0.05 16.97 -2.92
N LEU A 66 1.26 16.97 -2.73
CA LEU A 66 2.23 17.10 -3.81
C LEU A 66 3.09 15.85 -3.92
N TRP A 67 3.27 15.35 -5.15
CA TRP A 67 4.20 14.29 -5.50
C TRP A 67 5.35 14.89 -6.32
N ASN A 68 6.55 15.03 -5.77
CA ASN A 68 7.65 15.77 -6.40
C ASN A 68 7.21 17.16 -6.91
N SER A 69 6.48 17.92 -6.13
CA SER A 69 5.91 19.23 -6.49
C SER A 69 4.74 19.20 -7.49
N GLN A 70 4.30 18.04 -7.97
CA GLN A 70 3.12 17.90 -8.83
C GLN A 70 1.87 17.63 -7.99
N GLU A 71 0.84 18.46 -8.14
CA GLU A 71 -0.42 18.33 -7.41
C GLU A 71 -1.48 17.54 -8.20
N HIS A 72 -1.52 17.73 -9.50
CA HIS A 72 -2.53 17.13 -10.37
C HIS A 72 -1.91 16.28 -11.46
N PHE A 73 -2.58 15.18 -11.78
CA PHE A 73 -2.23 14.29 -12.87
C PHE A 73 -3.39 14.26 -13.88
N SER A 74 -3.08 14.31 -15.17
CA SER A 74 -4.03 13.97 -16.24
C SER A 74 -4.39 12.47 -16.18
N GLY A 75 -5.39 12.04 -16.92
CA GLY A 75 -5.80 10.62 -16.92
C GLY A 75 -4.66 9.66 -17.25
N ASN A 76 -3.88 9.95 -18.29
CA ASN A 76 -2.75 9.12 -18.72
C ASN A 76 -1.56 9.21 -17.74
N GLU A 77 -1.27 10.40 -17.21
CA GLU A 77 -0.24 10.58 -16.19
C GLU A 77 -0.60 9.82 -14.90
N LEU A 78 -1.86 9.87 -14.48
CA LEU A 78 -2.33 9.15 -13.30
C LEU A 78 -2.22 7.63 -13.49
N ALA A 79 -2.58 7.11 -14.65
CA ALA A 79 -2.40 5.69 -14.97
C ALA A 79 -0.92 5.29 -14.89
N ARG A 80 -0.02 6.09 -15.51
CA ARG A 80 1.42 5.86 -15.45
C ARG A 80 1.96 5.98 -14.02
N PHE A 81 1.54 6.99 -13.27
CA PHE A 81 1.92 7.18 -11.88
C PHE A 81 1.60 5.96 -11.03
N ARG A 82 0.38 5.41 -11.16
CA ARG A 82 -0.04 4.20 -10.46
C ARG A 82 0.63 2.93 -10.96
N ALA A 83 1.07 2.91 -12.20
CA ALA A 83 1.76 1.74 -12.77
C ALA A 83 3.25 1.68 -12.40
N THR A 84 3.90 2.83 -12.11
CA THR A 84 5.37 2.88 -12.02
C THR A 84 5.94 3.62 -10.80
N GLN A 85 5.12 4.40 -10.08
CA GLN A 85 5.61 5.26 -9.01
C GLN A 85 5.06 4.88 -7.63
N ILE A 86 3.82 4.39 -7.57
CA ILE A 86 3.15 4.09 -6.32
C ILE A 86 2.40 2.78 -6.39
N SER A 87 2.62 1.92 -5.41
CA SER A 87 1.89 0.66 -5.26
C SER A 87 1.07 0.67 -3.97
N ILE A 88 0.04 -0.17 -3.89
CA ILE A 88 -0.83 -0.23 -2.72
C ILE A 88 -1.37 -1.64 -2.48
N VAL A 89 -1.40 -2.04 -1.20
CA VAL A 89 -2.27 -3.11 -0.70
C VAL A 89 -3.46 -2.46 -0.04
N PHE A 90 -4.64 -2.68 -0.61
CA PHE A 90 -5.90 -2.18 -0.07
C PHE A 90 -6.40 -3.07 1.07
N GLN A 91 -7.11 -2.52 2.03
CA GLN A 91 -7.76 -3.26 3.11
C GLN A 91 -8.77 -4.29 2.57
N ASP A 92 -9.51 -3.95 1.49
CA ASP A 92 -10.46 -4.83 0.78
C ASP A 92 -9.78 -5.72 -0.29
N LEU A 93 -8.45 -5.78 -0.32
CA LEU A 93 -7.57 -6.54 -1.20
C LEU A 93 -7.76 -6.31 -2.69
N ARG A 94 -8.95 -6.04 -3.18
CA ARG A 94 -9.30 -5.77 -4.59
C ARG A 94 -8.77 -6.82 -5.57
N LEU A 95 -8.87 -8.08 -5.21
CA LEU A 95 -8.59 -9.18 -6.12
C LEU A 95 -9.77 -9.39 -7.09
N PHE A 96 -9.47 -9.93 -8.26
CA PHE A 96 -10.47 -10.44 -9.18
C PHE A 96 -10.80 -11.88 -8.80
N PRO A 97 -11.96 -12.15 -8.20
CA PRO A 97 -12.24 -13.46 -7.58
C PRO A 97 -12.31 -14.60 -8.59
N GLN A 98 -12.63 -14.31 -9.86
CA GLN A 98 -12.73 -15.30 -10.94
C GLN A 98 -11.36 -15.64 -11.54
N LEU A 99 -10.37 -14.77 -11.39
CA LEU A 99 -9.00 -15.02 -11.85
C LEU A 99 -8.26 -15.86 -10.81
N THR A 100 -7.34 -16.68 -11.28
CA THR A 100 -6.42 -17.42 -10.40
C THR A 100 -5.51 -16.46 -9.62
N ALA A 101 -4.89 -16.96 -8.55
CA ALA A 101 -3.90 -16.19 -7.79
C ALA A 101 -2.77 -15.71 -8.72
N ARG A 102 -2.26 -16.57 -9.58
CA ARG A 102 -1.24 -16.27 -10.59
C ARG A 102 -1.70 -15.17 -11.54
N GLU A 103 -2.90 -15.27 -12.10
CA GLU A 103 -3.43 -14.25 -13.02
C GLU A 103 -3.61 -12.89 -12.34
N ASN A 104 -4.09 -12.87 -11.07
CA ASN A 104 -4.17 -11.63 -10.30
C ASN A 104 -2.80 -10.94 -10.14
N ILE A 105 -1.74 -11.71 -9.93
CA ILE A 105 -0.37 -11.21 -9.80
C ILE A 105 0.13 -10.73 -11.17
N LEU A 106 0.02 -11.55 -12.21
CA LEU A 106 0.52 -11.26 -13.56
C LEU A 106 -0.20 -10.09 -14.22
N LEU A 107 -1.49 -9.87 -13.91
CA LEU A 107 -2.24 -8.72 -14.41
C LEU A 107 -1.53 -7.40 -14.06
N LYS A 108 -1.00 -7.29 -12.84
CA LYS A 108 -0.30 -6.08 -12.40
C LYS A 108 1.06 -5.92 -13.09
N LYS A 109 1.78 -7.02 -13.30
CA LYS A 109 3.01 -7.05 -14.11
C LYS A 109 2.74 -6.54 -15.55
N ALA A 110 1.68 -7.04 -16.18
CA ALA A 110 1.29 -6.65 -17.54
C ALA A 110 0.92 -5.16 -17.64
N ILE A 111 0.10 -4.64 -16.71
CA ILE A 111 -0.32 -3.23 -16.69
C ILE A 111 0.86 -2.28 -16.53
N SER A 112 1.87 -2.67 -15.75
CA SER A 112 3.06 -1.84 -15.51
C SER A 112 4.14 -2.00 -16.57
N ASN A 113 3.98 -2.92 -17.54
CA ASN A 113 5.01 -3.33 -18.50
C ASN A 113 6.35 -3.65 -17.81
N ASN A 114 6.28 -4.32 -16.66
CA ASN A 114 7.47 -4.63 -15.88
C ASN A 114 8.09 -5.95 -16.31
N ASP A 115 8.95 -5.90 -17.31
CA ASP A 115 9.73 -7.06 -17.77
C ASP A 115 10.93 -7.39 -16.85
N ALA A 116 11.27 -6.50 -15.92
CA ALA A 116 12.38 -6.70 -14.99
C ALA A 116 12.08 -7.81 -13.96
N ILE A 117 10.79 -8.03 -13.62
CA ILE A 117 10.41 -9.12 -12.72
C ILE A 117 10.14 -10.41 -13.53
N THR A 118 10.85 -11.46 -13.18
CA THR A 118 10.74 -12.78 -13.84
C THR A 118 9.67 -13.64 -13.17
N ASP A 119 9.18 -14.64 -13.89
CA ASP A 119 8.23 -15.61 -13.32
C ASP A 119 8.88 -16.45 -12.21
N THR A 120 10.19 -16.65 -12.26
CA THR A 120 10.98 -17.30 -11.18
C THR A 120 10.94 -16.46 -9.90
N GLN A 121 11.11 -15.13 -10.00
CA GLN A 121 11.02 -14.26 -8.82
C GLN A 121 9.61 -14.26 -8.22
N ILE A 122 8.56 -14.29 -9.05
CA ILE A 122 7.18 -14.43 -8.58
C ILE A 122 6.98 -15.78 -7.86
N ALA A 123 7.52 -16.86 -8.41
CA ALA A 123 7.47 -18.17 -7.78
C ALA A 123 8.19 -18.18 -6.43
N THR A 124 9.36 -17.54 -6.33
CA THR A 124 10.10 -17.39 -5.07
C THR A 124 9.29 -16.60 -4.03
N MET A 125 8.65 -15.50 -4.41
CA MET A 125 7.77 -14.75 -3.51
C MET A 125 6.58 -15.61 -3.04
N ALA A 126 6.01 -16.43 -3.93
CA ALA A 126 4.91 -17.33 -3.60
C ALA A 126 5.35 -18.45 -2.63
N GLU A 127 6.57 -18.93 -2.78
CA GLU A 127 7.18 -19.90 -1.86
C GLU A 127 7.43 -19.27 -0.48
N GLN A 128 8.04 -18.09 -0.42
CA GLN A 128 8.27 -17.34 0.82
C GLN A 128 6.97 -17.10 1.59
N LEU A 129 5.89 -16.74 0.89
CA LEU A 129 4.57 -16.54 1.48
C LEU A 129 3.73 -17.82 1.58
N GLN A 130 4.29 -18.99 1.25
CA GLN A 130 3.61 -20.29 1.35
C GLN A 130 2.27 -20.35 0.62
N ILE A 131 2.19 -19.79 -0.58
CA ILE A 131 0.98 -19.83 -1.43
C ILE A 131 1.19 -20.54 -2.79
N THR A 132 2.30 -21.25 -2.96
CA THR A 132 2.60 -21.96 -4.22
C THR A 132 1.48 -22.93 -4.62
N HIS A 133 0.88 -23.60 -3.63
CA HIS A 133 -0.17 -24.62 -3.83
C HIS A 133 -1.52 -24.04 -4.33
N ILE A 134 -1.73 -22.73 -4.20
CA ILE A 134 -2.98 -22.08 -4.63
C ILE A 134 -2.81 -21.19 -5.87
N LEU A 135 -1.60 -21.11 -6.45
CA LEU A 135 -1.34 -20.19 -7.56
C LEU A 135 -2.28 -20.36 -8.74
N ASP A 136 -2.71 -21.59 -9.01
CA ASP A 136 -3.61 -21.91 -10.14
C ASP A 136 -5.07 -22.07 -9.70
N GLN A 137 -5.40 -21.70 -8.46
CA GLN A 137 -6.77 -21.66 -7.95
C GLN A 137 -7.38 -20.25 -8.10
N PRO A 138 -8.69 -20.13 -8.41
CA PRO A 138 -9.39 -18.86 -8.39
C PRO A 138 -9.26 -18.17 -7.03
N ALA A 139 -8.94 -16.88 -7.02
CA ALA A 139 -8.72 -16.13 -5.78
C ALA A 139 -9.98 -16.12 -4.88
N GLY A 140 -11.18 -16.20 -5.47
CA GLY A 140 -12.42 -16.16 -4.74
C GLY A 140 -12.70 -17.37 -3.83
N ILE A 141 -12.02 -18.51 -4.06
CA ILE A 141 -12.15 -19.70 -3.20
C ILE A 141 -11.00 -19.84 -2.19
N CYS A 142 -9.98 -18.98 -2.28
CA CYS A 142 -8.88 -18.94 -1.32
C CYS A 142 -9.36 -18.35 0.02
N SER A 143 -8.77 -18.81 1.13
CA SER A 143 -8.98 -18.19 2.43
C SER A 143 -8.56 -16.71 2.42
N TYR A 144 -9.12 -15.90 3.32
CA TYR A 144 -8.82 -14.48 3.34
C TYR A 144 -7.33 -14.18 3.58
N GLY A 145 -6.66 -14.98 4.43
CA GLY A 145 -5.21 -14.88 4.64
C GLY A 145 -4.38 -15.24 3.38
N GLU A 146 -4.85 -16.20 2.58
CA GLU A 146 -4.24 -16.49 1.26
C GLU A 146 -4.47 -15.35 0.28
N GLN A 147 -5.69 -14.83 0.21
CA GLN A 147 -6.01 -13.66 -0.61
C GLN A 147 -5.13 -12.46 -0.23
N GLN A 148 -4.89 -12.24 1.05
CA GLN A 148 -4.03 -11.16 1.52
C GLN A 148 -2.59 -11.34 1.05
N ARG A 149 -2.04 -12.57 1.13
CA ARG A 149 -0.69 -12.88 0.62
C ARG A 149 -0.61 -12.72 -0.91
N ILE A 150 -1.65 -13.11 -1.65
CA ILE A 150 -1.75 -12.83 -3.11
C ILE A 150 -1.71 -11.32 -3.38
N ALA A 151 -2.49 -10.53 -2.65
CA ALA A 151 -2.53 -9.07 -2.81
C ALA A 151 -1.19 -8.41 -2.48
N ILE A 152 -0.45 -8.93 -1.49
CA ILE A 152 0.91 -8.48 -1.17
C ILE A 152 1.84 -8.73 -2.37
N ILE A 153 1.95 -9.97 -2.87
CA ILE A 153 2.81 -10.25 -4.04
C ILE A 153 2.40 -9.39 -5.23
N ARG A 154 1.11 -9.28 -5.53
CA ARG A 154 0.60 -8.44 -6.60
C ARG A 154 1.06 -6.98 -6.48
N SER A 155 1.17 -6.45 -5.27
CA SER A 155 1.65 -5.08 -5.06
C SER A 155 3.16 -4.92 -5.26
N LEU A 156 3.93 -6.00 -5.14
CA LEU A 156 5.39 -6.00 -5.23
C LEU A 156 5.91 -6.22 -6.66
N VAL A 157 5.10 -6.78 -7.56
CA VAL A 157 5.53 -7.11 -8.94
C VAL A 157 5.56 -5.93 -9.90
N GLN A 158 5.05 -4.76 -9.54
CA GLN A 158 5.21 -3.54 -10.33
C GLN A 158 6.40 -2.72 -9.83
N PRO A 159 7.00 -1.84 -10.63
CA PRO A 159 7.94 -0.85 -10.13
C PRO A 159 7.21 0.18 -9.25
N PHE A 160 7.85 0.61 -8.17
CA PHE A 160 7.32 1.67 -7.31
C PHE A 160 8.44 2.40 -6.58
N GLN A 161 8.18 3.64 -6.19
CA GLN A 161 8.99 4.45 -5.29
C GLN A 161 8.34 4.58 -3.91
N TRP A 162 7.03 4.31 -3.83
CA TRP A 162 6.27 4.21 -2.58
C TRP A 162 5.35 3.01 -2.59
N LEU A 163 5.37 2.27 -1.49
CA LEU A 163 4.40 1.21 -1.21
C LEU A 163 3.50 1.65 -0.05
N LEU A 164 2.21 1.65 -0.31
CA LEU A 164 1.18 1.94 0.69
C LEU A 164 0.55 0.64 1.16
N LEU A 165 0.43 0.46 2.47
CA LEU A 165 -0.16 -0.72 3.08
C LEU A 165 -1.30 -0.32 4.03
N ASP A 166 -2.53 -0.65 3.69
CA ASP A 166 -3.72 -0.38 4.50
C ASP A 166 -4.13 -1.62 5.28
N GLU A 167 -3.75 -1.71 6.55
CA GLU A 167 -3.96 -2.85 7.46
C GLU A 167 -3.50 -4.19 6.84
N PRO A 168 -2.22 -4.31 6.40
CA PRO A 168 -1.77 -5.39 5.51
C PRO A 168 -1.74 -6.77 6.16
N PHE A 169 -1.88 -6.88 7.46
CA PHE A 169 -1.70 -8.14 8.20
C PHE A 169 -2.92 -8.53 9.03
N SER A 170 -4.05 -7.84 8.88
CA SER A 170 -5.24 -8.01 9.71
C SER A 170 -5.82 -9.43 9.77
N HIS A 171 -5.52 -10.27 8.78
CA HIS A 171 -6.02 -11.65 8.67
C HIS A 171 -4.88 -12.68 8.56
N LEU A 172 -3.68 -12.32 8.97
CA LEU A 172 -2.53 -13.20 9.00
C LEU A 172 -2.21 -13.58 10.46
N ASP A 173 -1.84 -14.83 10.67
CA ASP A 173 -1.20 -15.25 11.91
C ASP A 173 0.21 -14.64 12.03
N GLU A 174 0.83 -14.77 13.20
CA GLU A 174 2.13 -14.18 13.48
C GLU A 174 3.24 -14.68 12.53
N ALA A 175 3.22 -15.96 12.19
CA ALA A 175 4.24 -16.56 11.31
C ALA A 175 4.11 -16.02 9.87
N ASN A 176 2.88 -15.94 9.35
CA ASN A 176 2.62 -15.38 8.02
C ASN A 176 2.84 -13.87 7.98
N THR A 177 2.51 -13.15 9.05
CA THR A 177 2.82 -11.72 9.19
C THR A 177 4.31 -11.46 9.10
N ARG A 178 5.14 -12.25 9.81
CA ARG A 178 6.59 -12.12 9.78
C ARG A 178 7.15 -12.32 8.37
N ARG A 179 6.76 -13.43 7.70
CA ARG A 179 7.20 -13.72 6.33
C ARG A 179 6.80 -12.60 5.35
N ALA A 180 5.57 -12.10 5.47
CA ALA A 180 5.09 -11.02 4.62
C ALA A 180 5.85 -9.71 4.87
N ALA A 181 6.12 -9.37 6.12
CA ALA A 181 6.90 -8.19 6.48
C ALA A 181 8.35 -8.28 5.99
N GLU A 182 8.99 -9.45 6.14
CA GLU A 182 10.34 -9.70 5.64
C GLU A 182 10.42 -9.52 4.12
N LEU A 183 9.51 -10.13 3.36
CA LEU A 183 9.45 -9.97 1.91
C LEU A 183 9.23 -8.52 1.49
N ILE A 184 8.29 -7.82 2.11
CA ILE A 184 8.02 -6.41 1.83
C ILE A 184 9.25 -5.55 2.12
N GLN A 185 9.89 -5.77 3.27
CA GLN A 185 11.09 -5.01 3.67
C GLN A 185 12.25 -5.24 2.68
N GLU A 186 12.47 -6.49 2.26
CA GLU A 186 13.48 -6.84 1.27
C GLU A 186 13.25 -6.10 -0.05
N VAL A 187 12.05 -6.20 -0.61
CA VAL A 187 11.71 -5.56 -1.90
C VAL A 187 11.79 -4.03 -1.79
N CYS A 188 11.28 -3.43 -0.72
CA CYS A 188 11.37 -1.97 -0.50
C CYS A 188 12.83 -1.51 -0.39
N THR A 189 13.69 -2.27 0.28
CA THR A 189 15.11 -1.97 0.41
C THR A 189 15.81 -2.03 -0.94
N ASN A 190 15.57 -3.08 -1.73
CA ASN A 190 16.16 -3.26 -3.07
C ASN A 190 15.74 -2.15 -4.05
N HIS A 191 14.52 -1.63 -3.91
CA HIS A 191 14.02 -0.52 -4.73
C HIS A 191 14.34 0.86 -4.16
N HIS A 192 14.97 0.97 -2.97
CA HIS A 192 15.07 2.23 -2.21
C HIS A 192 13.71 2.92 -2.05
N ALA A 193 12.64 2.15 -1.94
CA ALA A 193 11.29 2.66 -1.88
C ALA A 193 10.91 3.14 -0.47
N GLY A 194 10.05 4.17 -0.41
CA GLY A 194 9.37 4.52 0.83
C GLY A 194 8.23 3.53 1.12
N LEU A 195 8.03 3.25 2.40
CA LEU A 195 6.96 2.40 2.90
C LEU A 195 6.07 3.19 3.85
N LEU A 196 4.76 3.18 3.61
CA LEU A 196 3.77 3.80 4.49
C LEU A 196 2.74 2.76 4.88
N VAL A 197 2.63 2.51 6.17
CA VAL A 197 1.76 1.49 6.76
C VAL A 197 0.74 2.15 7.67
N THR A 198 -0.55 1.87 7.46
CA THR A 198 -1.58 2.19 8.44
C THR A 198 -1.97 0.94 9.22
N ASP A 199 -2.16 1.09 10.54
CA ASP A 199 -2.56 0.00 11.41
C ASP A 199 -3.45 0.52 12.55
N LEU A 200 -4.17 -0.39 13.19
CA LEU A 200 -4.99 -0.10 14.38
C LEU A 200 -4.12 0.03 15.62
N ASP A 201 -3.17 -0.87 15.78
CA ASP A 201 -2.36 -1.03 16.97
C ASP A 201 -0.88 -0.75 16.74
N ASP A 202 -0.15 -0.62 17.84
CA ASP A 202 1.30 -0.55 17.80
C ASP A 202 1.89 -1.91 17.43
N ASN A 203 2.74 -1.90 16.40
CA ASN A 203 3.51 -3.06 16.00
C ASN A 203 4.95 -2.67 15.63
N ASN A 204 5.82 -3.66 15.52
CA ASN A 204 7.22 -3.52 15.14
C ASN A 204 7.58 -4.46 13.99
N HIS A 205 6.63 -4.66 13.04
CA HIS A 205 6.86 -5.53 11.88
C HIS A 205 7.94 -4.99 10.94
N PHE A 206 8.16 -3.66 10.96
CA PHE A 206 9.17 -2.99 10.15
C PHE A 206 10.06 -2.08 11.01
N ASN A 207 11.23 -1.71 10.48
CA ASN A 207 12.12 -0.71 11.07
C ASN A 207 11.62 0.71 10.75
N TYR A 208 10.59 1.15 11.47
CA TYR A 208 9.96 2.45 11.24
C TYR A 208 10.89 3.62 11.55
N THR A 209 11.13 4.47 10.57
CA THR A 209 11.90 5.72 10.71
C THR A 209 11.05 6.85 11.29
N LYS A 210 9.74 6.81 11.06
CA LYS A 210 8.77 7.79 11.59
C LYS A 210 7.49 7.09 12.04
N ARG A 211 6.86 7.66 13.07
CA ARG A 211 5.58 7.19 13.61
C ARG A 211 4.66 8.39 13.80
N TYR A 212 3.43 8.24 13.34
CA TYR A 212 2.38 9.25 13.43
C TYR A 212 1.09 8.64 13.97
N THR A 213 0.20 9.49 14.47
CA THR A 213 -1.16 9.13 14.91
C THR A 213 -2.17 9.97 14.13
N LEU A 214 -3.26 9.31 13.66
CA LEU A 214 -4.42 9.97 13.05
C LEU A 214 -5.48 10.29 14.09
#